data_c739c97cfb7253a9c7d602862aaa6d07
#
_entry.id   c739c97cfb7253a9c7d602862aaa6d07
#
_cell.length_a   1.000
_cell.length_b   1.000
_cell.length_c   1.000
_cell.angle_alpha   90.00
_cell.angle_beta   90.00
_cell.angle_gamma   90.00
#
_symmetry.space_group_name_H-M   'P 1'
#
loop_
_entity.id
_entity.type
_entity.pdbx_description
1 polymer ?
#
loop_
_entity_poly.entity_id
_entity_poly.type
_entity_poly.pdbx_seq_one_letter_code
_entity_poly.pdbx_strand_id
1 'polypeptide(L)'
;FNLYLNYACSEFQALSSVGTVMIAQQLVRAISKPPLARLADAVGRISTLVSCIAMYAGGYAVMASASSLRAFILGTLIQSLGATGVGVLHAIIMADTSSAQWRGFLIGLVNLPYVLNFALVGPLVDTTLRTGGWRLGLAMWVVVVPIAALPLLSLLVIGSRRASRRVPRRWLPQRAASRVVREMDLLGMLLLSCGLTLLLLPVSLEGPRAIFEAAHAHRVDVPTGVAFLV
;
A
#
# COMPACT_ATOMS: atom_id res chain seq x y z
N PHE A 1 2.36 -1.02 -12.66
CA PHE A 1 0.95 -1.35 -12.41
C PHE A 1 0.01 -0.38 -13.14
N ASN A 2 0.09 0.93 -12.90
CA ASN A 2 -0.85 1.92 -13.46
C ASN A 2 -0.97 1.87 -14.98
N LEU A 3 0.10 1.54 -15.69
CA LEU A 3 0.06 1.37 -17.14
C LEU A 3 -0.82 0.18 -17.54
N TYR A 4 -0.65 -0.97 -16.90
CA TYR A 4 -1.47 -2.15 -17.18
C TYR A 4 -2.94 -1.97 -16.77
N LEU A 5 -3.23 -1.12 -15.77
CA LEU A 5 -4.59 -0.79 -15.35
C LEU A 5 -5.40 -0.19 -16.49
N ASN A 6 -4.82 0.73 -17.26
CA ASN A 6 -5.48 1.35 -18.40
C ASN A 6 -5.83 0.31 -19.49
N TYR A 7 -4.89 -0.61 -19.79
CA TYR A 7 -5.13 -1.67 -20.77
C TYR A 7 -6.19 -2.66 -20.29
N ALA A 8 -6.17 -3.05 -19.02
CA ALA A 8 -7.19 -3.92 -18.44
C ALA A 8 -8.57 -3.29 -18.45
N CYS A 9 -8.70 -2.02 -18.03
CA CYS A 9 -9.98 -1.32 -18.06
C CYS A 9 -10.49 -1.08 -19.49
N SER A 10 -9.60 -0.92 -20.47
CA SER A 10 -9.97 -0.83 -21.88
C SER A 10 -10.57 -2.15 -22.39
N GLU A 11 -9.95 -3.30 -22.04
CA GLU A 11 -10.47 -4.62 -22.43
C GLU A 11 -11.85 -4.90 -21.82
N PHE A 12 -12.09 -4.45 -20.58
CA PHE A 12 -13.40 -4.56 -19.93
C PHE A 12 -14.39 -3.45 -20.31
N GLN A 13 -14.09 -2.60 -21.29
CA GLN A 13 -14.91 -1.46 -21.73
C GLN A 13 -15.31 -0.52 -20.57
N ALA A 14 -14.44 -0.37 -19.59
CA ALA A 14 -14.70 0.36 -18.35
C ALA A 14 -13.65 1.44 -18.07
N LEU A 15 -13.20 2.16 -19.09
CA LEU A 15 -12.19 3.24 -18.97
C LEU A 15 -12.61 4.33 -17.97
N SER A 16 -13.91 4.63 -17.89
CA SER A 16 -14.45 5.58 -16.90
C SER A 16 -14.21 5.14 -15.44
N SER A 17 -14.00 3.85 -15.20
CA SER A 17 -13.78 3.29 -13.87
C SER A 17 -12.33 3.35 -13.41
N VAL A 18 -11.37 3.73 -14.26
CA VAL A 18 -9.93 3.79 -13.90
C VAL A 18 -9.70 4.71 -12.70
N GLY A 19 -10.31 5.91 -12.72
CA GLY A 19 -10.21 6.85 -11.61
C GLY A 19 -10.76 6.28 -10.29
N THR A 20 -11.93 5.64 -10.35
CA THR A 20 -12.56 5.01 -9.18
C THR A 20 -11.69 3.89 -8.60
N VAL A 21 -11.09 3.06 -9.46
CA VAL A 21 -10.17 1.99 -9.02
C VAL A 21 -8.92 2.57 -8.35
N MET A 22 -8.35 3.63 -8.92
CA MET A 22 -7.19 4.32 -8.32
C MET A 22 -7.53 4.92 -6.95
N ILE A 23 -8.69 5.58 -6.82
CA ILE A 23 -9.16 6.14 -5.55
C ILE A 23 -9.36 5.04 -4.52
N ALA A 24 -10.06 3.95 -4.86
CA ALA A 24 -10.27 2.81 -3.97
C ALA A 24 -8.94 2.20 -3.51
N GLN A 25 -7.96 2.08 -4.40
CA GLN A 25 -6.63 1.60 -4.09
C GLN A 25 -5.90 2.50 -3.08
N GLN A 26 -5.96 3.82 -3.27
CA GLN A 26 -5.33 4.78 -2.35
C GLN A 26 -6.01 4.79 -0.98
N LEU A 27 -7.33 4.67 -0.93
CA LEU A 27 -8.08 4.54 0.32
C LEU A 27 -7.65 3.28 1.09
N VAL A 28 -7.60 2.12 0.43
CA VAL A 28 -7.13 0.88 1.06
C VAL A 28 -5.71 1.05 1.59
N ARG A 29 -4.81 1.67 0.84
CA ARG A 29 -3.44 1.94 1.28
C ARG A 29 -3.39 2.85 2.52
N ALA A 30 -4.19 3.90 2.56
CA ALA A 30 -4.24 4.82 3.69
C ALA A 30 -4.77 4.15 4.96
N ILE A 31 -5.91 3.47 4.84
CA ILE A 31 -6.63 2.82 5.94
C ILE A 31 -5.83 1.64 6.52
N SER A 32 -5.10 0.91 5.68
CA SER A 32 -4.39 -0.31 6.07
C SER A 32 -3.11 -0.07 6.87
N LYS A 33 -2.51 1.12 6.80
CA LYS A 33 -1.22 1.40 7.47
C LYS A 33 -1.26 1.20 8.98
N PRO A 34 -2.21 1.79 9.75
CA PRO A 34 -2.25 1.65 11.20
C PRO A 34 -2.48 0.19 11.66
N PRO A 35 -3.46 -0.56 11.12
CA PRO A 35 -3.69 -1.94 11.54
C PRO A 35 -2.52 -2.87 11.18
N LEU A 36 -1.87 -2.66 10.04
CA LEU A 36 -0.71 -3.47 9.64
C LEU A 36 0.50 -3.22 10.52
N ALA A 37 0.74 -1.98 10.96
CA ALA A 37 1.80 -1.67 11.91
C ALA A 37 1.57 -2.39 13.25
N ARG A 38 0.37 -2.34 13.79
CA ARG A 38 -0.01 -3.05 15.02
C ARG A 38 0.06 -4.57 14.87
N LEU A 39 -0.37 -5.10 13.73
CA LEU A 39 -0.26 -6.53 13.44
C LEU A 39 1.20 -6.99 13.44
N ALA A 40 2.11 -6.19 12.91
CA ALA A 40 3.53 -6.46 12.91
C ALA A 40 4.13 -6.55 14.32
N ASP A 41 3.69 -5.66 15.22
CA ASP A 41 4.14 -5.69 16.63
C ASP A 41 3.55 -6.87 17.39
N ALA A 42 2.34 -7.29 17.05
CA ALA A 42 1.56 -8.28 17.76
C ALA A 42 1.88 -9.73 17.38
N VAL A 43 1.89 -10.03 16.07
CA VAL A 43 2.13 -11.38 15.50
C VAL A 43 3.62 -11.62 15.25
N GLY A 44 4.37 -10.52 15.11
CA GLY A 44 5.80 -10.56 14.80
C GLY A 44 6.10 -10.16 13.36
N ARG A 45 7.21 -9.47 13.17
CA ARG A 45 7.59 -8.81 11.92
C ARG A 45 7.75 -9.77 10.75
N ILE A 46 8.38 -10.94 10.97
CA ILE A 46 8.63 -11.93 9.92
C ILE A 46 7.33 -12.56 9.43
N SER A 47 6.48 -12.99 10.37
CA SER A 47 5.18 -13.60 10.07
C SER A 47 4.28 -12.66 9.29
N THR A 48 4.20 -11.40 9.72
CA THR A 48 3.41 -10.35 9.04
C THR A 48 4.00 -10.04 7.67
N LEU A 49 5.33 -9.98 7.53
CA LEU A 49 5.97 -9.74 6.23
C LEU A 49 5.66 -10.85 5.23
N VAL A 50 5.76 -12.11 5.65
CA VAL A 50 5.42 -13.27 4.78
C VAL A 50 3.95 -13.21 4.35
N SER A 51 3.03 -12.91 5.27
CA SER A 51 1.60 -12.77 4.96
C SER A 51 1.36 -11.63 3.95
N CYS A 52 2.00 -10.49 4.14
CA CYS A 52 1.88 -9.33 3.24
C CYS A 52 2.45 -9.63 1.84
N ILE A 53 3.58 -10.34 1.74
CA ILE A 53 4.15 -10.77 0.46
C ILE A 53 3.21 -11.76 -0.23
N ALA A 54 2.64 -12.71 0.51
CA ALA A 54 1.67 -13.66 -0.04
C ALA A 54 0.41 -12.95 -0.57
N MET A 55 -0.12 -11.97 0.16
CA MET A 55 -1.24 -11.14 -0.30
C MET A 55 -0.86 -10.29 -1.52
N TYR A 56 0.35 -9.74 -1.54
CA TYR A 56 0.85 -8.94 -2.65
C TYR A 56 0.95 -9.77 -3.94
N ALA A 57 1.59 -10.93 -3.88
CA ALA A 57 1.70 -11.85 -5.02
C ALA A 57 0.33 -12.44 -5.41
N GLY A 58 -0.48 -12.85 -4.43
CA GLY A 58 -1.83 -13.36 -4.63
C GLY A 58 -2.76 -12.34 -5.31
N GLY A 59 -2.67 -11.07 -4.95
CA GLY A 59 -3.39 -9.99 -5.61
C GLY A 59 -3.04 -9.89 -7.10
N TYR A 60 -1.76 -9.98 -7.46
CA TYR A 60 -1.34 -10.03 -8.86
C TYR A 60 -1.84 -11.28 -9.58
N ALA A 61 -1.83 -12.45 -8.92
CA ALA A 61 -2.37 -13.67 -9.50
C ALA A 61 -3.87 -13.55 -9.81
N VAL A 62 -4.66 -12.99 -8.90
CA VAL A 62 -6.09 -12.73 -9.11
C VAL A 62 -6.30 -11.74 -10.25
N MET A 63 -5.51 -10.66 -10.33
CA MET A 63 -5.61 -9.70 -11.42
C MET A 63 -5.25 -10.33 -12.78
N ALA A 64 -4.17 -11.10 -12.85
CA ALA A 64 -3.73 -11.74 -14.09
C ALA A 64 -4.73 -12.79 -14.62
N SER A 65 -5.44 -13.47 -13.72
CA SER A 65 -6.48 -14.45 -14.05
C SER A 65 -7.89 -13.85 -14.16
N ALA A 66 -8.05 -12.54 -13.97
CA ALA A 66 -9.37 -11.91 -13.95
C ALA A 66 -10.07 -12.01 -15.31
N SER A 67 -11.30 -12.53 -15.30
CA SER A 67 -12.23 -12.57 -16.42
C SER A 67 -13.29 -11.47 -16.38
N SER A 68 -13.35 -10.72 -15.28
CA SER A 68 -14.30 -9.64 -15.07
C SER A 68 -13.66 -8.46 -14.36
N LEU A 69 -14.21 -7.26 -14.58
CA LEU A 69 -13.76 -6.04 -13.90
C LEU A 69 -13.84 -6.18 -12.37
N ARG A 70 -14.87 -6.84 -11.85
CA ARG A 70 -15.03 -7.06 -10.40
C ARG A 70 -13.89 -7.89 -9.81
N ALA A 71 -13.52 -8.99 -10.49
CA ALA A 71 -12.39 -9.83 -10.06
C ALA A 71 -11.07 -9.04 -10.13
N PHE A 72 -10.89 -8.23 -11.16
CA PHE A 72 -9.72 -7.36 -11.30
C PHE A 72 -9.62 -6.34 -10.16
N ILE A 73 -10.74 -5.68 -9.82
CA ILE A 73 -10.79 -4.73 -8.68
C ILE A 73 -10.46 -5.44 -7.36
N LEU A 74 -11.04 -6.61 -7.09
CA LEU A 74 -10.73 -7.39 -5.89
C LEU A 74 -9.23 -7.73 -5.82
N GLY A 75 -8.64 -8.21 -6.91
CA GLY A 75 -7.21 -8.45 -7.00
C GLY A 75 -6.37 -7.20 -6.70
N THR A 76 -6.79 -6.05 -7.22
CA THR A 76 -6.13 -4.76 -6.99
C THR A 76 -6.17 -4.34 -5.51
N LEU A 77 -7.30 -4.55 -4.83
CA LEU A 77 -7.44 -4.23 -3.41
C LEU A 77 -6.57 -5.14 -2.53
N ILE A 78 -6.55 -6.46 -2.82
CA ILE A 78 -5.70 -7.43 -2.13
C ILE A 78 -4.22 -7.09 -2.34
N GLN A 79 -3.83 -6.80 -3.58
CA GLN A 79 -2.47 -6.37 -3.92
C GLN A 79 -2.07 -5.10 -3.16
N SER A 80 -2.97 -4.11 -3.09
CA SER A 80 -2.70 -2.85 -2.40
C SER A 80 -2.51 -3.02 -0.90
N LEU A 81 -3.29 -3.91 -0.28
CA LEU A 81 -3.15 -4.27 1.12
C LEU A 81 -1.77 -4.92 1.38
N GLY A 82 -1.40 -5.91 0.57
CA GLY A 82 -0.09 -6.57 0.66
C GLY A 82 1.07 -5.60 0.46
N ALA A 83 1.01 -4.76 -0.59
CA ALA A 83 2.03 -3.75 -0.89
C ALA A 83 2.21 -2.74 0.25
N THR A 84 1.10 -2.30 0.85
CA THR A 84 1.13 -1.37 1.99
C THR A 84 1.79 -2.02 3.21
N GLY A 85 1.47 -3.29 3.49
CA GLY A 85 2.09 -4.03 4.58
C GLY A 85 3.60 -4.20 4.40
N VAL A 86 4.05 -4.54 3.21
CA VAL A 86 5.49 -4.62 2.90
C VAL A 86 6.16 -3.26 3.11
N GLY A 87 5.54 -2.15 2.66
CA GLY A 87 6.07 -0.81 2.84
C GLY A 87 6.16 -0.39 4.32
N VAL A 88 5.12 -0.66 5.11
CA VAL A 88 5.11 -0.36 6.56
C VAL A 88 6.19 -1.17 7.27
N LEU A 89 6.30 -2.47 6.98
CA LEU A 89 7.32 -3.34 7.57
C LEU A 89 8.75 -2.93 7.19
N HIS A 90 8.97 -2.53 5.94
CA HIS A 90 10.25 -1.94 5.52
C HIS A 90 10.61 -0.73 6.38
N ALA A 91 9.68 0.21 6.56
CA ALA A 91 9.93 1.40 7.36
C ALA A 91 10.25 1.05 8.83
N ILE A 92 9.53 0.09 9.43
CA ILE A 92 9.76 -0.37 10.79
C ILE A 92 11.15 -1.03 10.90
N ILE A 93 11.49 -1.97 10.01
CA ILE A 93 12.76 -2.68 10.02
C ILE A 93 13.93 -1.69 9.87
N MET A 94 13.78 -0.72 8.97
CA MET A 94 14.80 0.32 8.80
C MET A 94 14.97 1.18 10.06
N ALA A 95 13.86 1.57 10.69
CA ALA A 95 13.89 2.34 11.93
C ALA A 95 14.62 1.60 13.07
N ASP A 96 14.43 0.27 13.15
CA ASP A 96 15.03 -0.56 14.19
C ASP A 96 16.50 -0.90 13.95
N THR A 97 16.92 -0.99 12.68
CA THR A 97 18.28 -1.41 12.32
C THR A 97 19.23 -0.23 12.09
N SER A 98 18.70 0.99 11.91
CA SER A 98 19.50 2.17 11.60
C SER A 98 19.63 3.14 12.76
N SER A 99 20.83 3.72 12.93
CA SER A 99 21.01 4.86 13.82
C SER A 99 20.40 6.13 13.23
N ALA A 100 20.03 7.10 14.08
CA ALA A 100 19.40 8.35 13.65
C ALA A 100 20.18 9.10 12.57
N GLN A 101 21.53 9.02 12.63
CA GLN A 101 22.43 9.70 11.69
C GLN A 101 22.38 9.12 10.27
N TRP A 102 22.24 7.78 10.15
CA TRP A 102 22.26 7.07 8.87
C TRP A 102 20.87 6.83 8.27
N ARG A 103 19.81 7.10 9.03
CA ARG A 103 18.42 6.83 8.61
C ARG A 103 18.05 7.56 7.31
N GLY A 104 18.42 8.83 7.18
CA GLY A 104 18.15 9.60 5.95
C GLY A 104 18.84 9.01 4.72
N PHE A 105 20.10 8.61 4.85
CA PHE A 105 20.84 7.96 3.76
C PHE A 105 20.20 6.62 3.34
N LEU A 106 19.83 5.80 4.31
CA LEU A 106 19.19 4.51 4.03
C LEU A 106 17.82 4.66 3.38
N ILE A 107 17.02 5.65 3.78
CA ILE A 107 15.77 5.97 3.10
C ILE A 107 16.01 6.36 1.64
N GLY A 108 17.03 7.17 1.38
CA GLY A 108 17.45 7.52 0.03
C GLY A 108 17.87 6.28 -0.80
N LEU A 109 18.67 5.40 -0.20
CA LEU A 109 19.14 4.17 -0.84
C LEU A 109 17.99 3.22 -1.21
N VAL A 110 16.99 3.08 -0.34
CA VAL A 110 15.77 2.25 -0.60
C VAL A 110 14.93 2.85 -1.72
N ASN A 111 14.97 4.16 -1.92
CA ASN A 111 14.25 4.81 -3.00
C ASN A 111 15.02 4.80 -4.35
N LEU A 112 16.30 4.47 -4.34
CA LEU A 112 17.12 4.41 -5.56
C LEU A 112 16.53 3.48 -6.65
N PRO A 113 15.98 2.29 -6.33
CA PRO A 113 15.33 1.43 -7.33
C PRO A 113 14.17 2.08 -8.08
N TYR A 114 13.49 3.08 -7.50
CA TYR A 114 12.43 3.81 -8.21
C TYR A 114 12.95 4.59 -9.40
N VAL A 115 14.17 5.14 -9.30
CA VAL A 115 14.83 5.86 -10.41
C VAL A 115 15.18 4.89 -11.52
N LEU A 116 15.74 3.72 -11.19
CA LEU A 116 16.04 2.66 -12.16
C LEU A 116 14.77 2.12 -12.81
N ASN A 117 13.70 1.94 -12.03
CA ASN A 117 12.42 1.46 -12.53
C ASN A 117 11.81 2.42 -13.55
N PHE A 118 11.99 3.73 -13.37
CA PHE A 118 11.49 4.72 -14.33
C PHE A 118 12.11 4.52 -15.72
N ALA A 119 13.40 4.20 -15.81
CA ALA A 119 14.08 3.94 -17.08
C ALA A 119 13.66 2.59 -17.71
N LEU A 120 13.39 1.58 -16.87
CA LEU A 120 13.10 0.21 -17.33
C LEU A 120 11.62 -0.05 -17.65
N VAL A 121 10.72 0.75 -17.08
CA VAL A 121 9.27 0.52 -17.19
C VAL A 121 8.77 0.59 -18.62
N GLY A 122 9.24 1.55 -19.43
CA GLY A 122 8.82 1.72 -20.82
C GLY A 122 9.11 0.48 -21.68
N PRO A 123 10.39 0.09 -21.82
CA PRO A 123 10.77 -1.11 -22.58
C PRO A 123 10.12 -2.39 -22.08
N LEU A 124 9.99 -2.54 -20.75
CA LEU A 124 9.38 -3.73 -20.13
C LEU A 124 7.90 -3.85 -20.49
N VAL A 125 7.15 -2.75 -20.40
CA VAL A 125 5.71 -2.73 -20.74
C VAL A 125 5.51 -2.98 -22.22
N ASP A 126 6.29 -2.35 -23.11
CA ASP A 126 6.18 -2.56 -24.55
C ASP A 126 6.45 -4.04 -24.92
N THR A 127 7.50 -4.63 -24.36
CA THR A 127 7.83 -6.03 -24.60
C THR A 127 6.73 -6.98 -24.11
N THR A 128 6.21 -6.78 -22.89
CA THR A 128 5.16 -7.63 -22.33
C THR A 128 3.83 -7.50 -23.08
N LEU A 129 3.47 -6.30 -23.50
CA LEU A 129 2.24 -6.07 -24.28
C LEU A 129 2.31 -6.73 -25.66
N ARG A 130 3.48 -6.75 -26.30
CA ARG A 130 3.67 -7.42 -27.61
C ARG A 130 3.66 -8.94 -27.50
N THR A 131 4.13 -9.52 -26.38
CA THR A 131 4.28 -10.98 -26.23
C THR A 131 3.06 -11.67 -25.65
N GLY A 132 2.39 -11.07 -24.65
CA GLY A 132 1.29 -11.75 -23.97
C GLY A 132 0.26 -10.81 -23.34
N GLY A 133 0.29 -9.54 -23.71
CA GLY A 133 -0.64 -8.55 -23.22
C GLY A 133 -0.44 -8.16 -21.75
N TRP A 134 -1.37 -7.39 -21.20
CA TRP A 134 -1.32 -6.89 -19.83
C TRP A 134 -1.38 -8.01 -18.77
N ARG A 135 -2.03 -9.15 -19.09
CA ARG A 135 -2.12 -10.31 -18.18
C ARG A 135 -0.76 -10.91 -17.90
N LEU A 136 0.06 -11.08 -18.93
CA LEU A 136 1.44 -11.56 -18.77
C LEU A 136 2.27 -10.55 -17.98
N GLY A 137 2.08 -9.26 -18.24
CA GLY A 137 2.74 -8.19 -17.51
C GLY A 137 2.41 -8.18 -16.01
N LEU A 138 1.19 -8.57 -15.61
CA LEU A 138 0.82 -8.73 -14.21
C LEU A 138 1.27 -10.08 -13.63
N ALA A 139 1.19 -11.16 -14.42
CA ALA A 139 1.58 -12.51 -13.99
C ALA A 139 3.06 -12.59 -13.61
N MET A 140 3.95 -11.88 -14.29
CA MET A 140 5.38 -11.88 -13.95
C MET A 140 5.63 -11.39 -12.51
N TRP A 141 4.82 -10.45 -11.98
CA TRP A 141 4.96 -9.94 -10.63
C TRP A 141 4.60 -10.97 -9.55
N VAL A 142 3.81 -11.99 -9.88
CA VAL A 142 3.51 -13.13 -8.97
C VAL A 142 4.80 -13.86 -8.59
N VAL A 143 5.77 -13.93 -9.50
CA VAL A 143 7.05 -14.60 -9.29
C VAL A 143 8.14 -13.65 -8.82
N VAL A 144 8.21 -12.45 -9.41
CA VAL A 144 9.24 -11.46 -9.12
C VAL A 144 9.15 -10.98 -7.67
N VAL A 145 7.94 -10.71 -7.15
CA VAL A 145 7.75 -10.18 -5.80
C VAL A 145 8.26 -11.15 -4.71
N PRO A 146 7.87 -12.43 -4.68
CA PRO A 146 8.42 -13.36 -3.70
C PRO A 146 9.94 -13.56 -3.84
N ILE A 147 10.46 -13.68 -5.05
CA ILE A 147 11.91 -13.84 -5.29
C ILE A 147 12.68 -12.64 -4.78
N ALA A 148 12.23 -11.43 -5.09
CA ALA A 148 12.86 -10.20 -4.60
C ALA A 148 12.81 -10.06 -3.07
N ALA A 149 11.83 -10.67 -2.41
CA ALA A 149 11.69 -10.66 -0.97
C ALA A 149 12.59 -11.69 -0.26
N LEU A 150 13.08 -12.73 -0.96
CA LEU A 150 13.90 -13.80 -0.37
C LEU A 150 15.14 -13.30 0.38
N PRO A 151 15.97 -12.38 -0.14
CA PRO A 151 17.15 -11.91 0.59
C PRO A 151 16.78 -11.23 1.91
N LEU A 152 15.74 -10.41 1.91
CA LEU A 152 15.26 -9.75 3.13
C LEU A 152 14.73 -10.77 4.15
N LEU A 153 13.90 -11.71 3.71
CA LEU A 153 13.36 -12.78 4.56
C LEU A 153 14.48 -13.64 5.14
N SER A 154 15.46 -14.03 4.33
CA SER A 154 16.59 -14.85 4.78
C SER A 154 17.42 -14.14 5.87
N LEU A 155 17.71 -12.84 5.69
CA LEU A 155 18.42 -12.04 6.68
C LEU A 155 17.62 -11.91 7.98
N LEU A 156 16.32 -11.67 7.91
CA LEU A 156 15.45 -11.58 9.09
C LEU A 156 15.35 -12.92 9.84
N VAL A 157 15.24 -14.04 9.13
CA VAL A 157 15.19 -15.37 9.72
C VAL A 157 16.53 -15.73 10.38
N ILE A 158 17.65 -15.46 9.73
CA ILE A 158 18.98 -15.69 10.31
C ILE A 158 19.20 -14.81 11.54
N GLY A 159 18.82 -13.54 11.45
CA GLY A 159 18.92 -12.60 12.57
C GLY A 159 18.08 -13.03 13.76
N SER A 160 16.83 -13.45 13.54
CA SER A 160 15.94 -13.92 14.59
C SER A 160 16.43 -15.22 15.25
N ARG A 161 16.96 -16.17 14.46
CA ARG A 161 17.55 -17.41 14.98
C ARG A 161 18.79 -17.13 15.83
N ARG A 162 19.64 -16.18 15.42
CA ARG A 162 20.82 -15.76 16.20
C ARG A 162 20.41 -15.08 17.50
N ALA A 163 19.42 -14.20 17.46
CA ALA A 163 18.88 -13.53 18.64
C ALA A 163 18.22 -14.52 19.60
N SER A 164 17.44 -15.49 19.11
CA SER A 164 16.79 -16.52 19.91
C SER A 164 17.78 -17.46 20.62
N ARG A 165 18.98 -17.65 20.07
CA ARG A 165 20.04 -18.43 20.75
C ARG A 165 20.68 -17.67 21.91
N ARG A 166 20.59 -16.34 21.93
CA ARG A 166 21.20 -15.49 22.97
C ARG A 166 20.24 -15.10 24.09
N VAL A 167 18.92 -15.19 23.85
CA VAL A 167 17.88 -14.83 24.82
C VAL A 167 17.13 -16.08 25.23
N PRO A 168 16.98 -16.40 26.52
CA PRO A 168 16.20 -17.52 26.98
C PRO A 168 14.78 -17.44 26.43
N ARG A 169 14.26 -18.54 25.91
CA ARG A 169 12.92 -18.68 25.28
C ARG A 169 11.77 -18.16 26.18
N ARG A 170 12.02 -17.99 27.45
CA ARG A 170 11.11 -17.51 28.50
C ARG A 170 10.72 -16.03 28.34
N TRP A 171 11.49 -15.25 27.56
CA TRP A 171 11.27 -13.81 27.33
C TRP A 171 10.64 -13.50 25.98
N LEU A 172 10.42 -14.49 25.13
CA LEU A 172 9.67 -14.31 23.91
C LEU A 172 8.19 -14.37 24.30
N PRO A 173 7.45 -13.26 24.22
CA PRO A 173 6.01 -13.28 24.46
C PRO A 173 5.35 -14.06 23.34
N GLN A 174 5.12 -15.36 23.56
CA GLN A 174 4.11 -16.10 22.81
C GLN A 174 2.75 -15.54 23.25
N ARG A 175 2.46 -14.33 22.81
CA ARG A 175 1.14 -13.76 23.00
C ARG A 175 0.21 -14.53 22.10
N ALA A 176 -0.72 -15.27 22.68
CA ALA A 176 -1.76 -15.94 21.93
C ALA A 176 -2.48 -14.91 21.05
N ALA A 177 -2.75 -15.26 19.80
CA ALA A 177 -3.40 -14.36 18.82
C ALA A 177 -4.66 -13.69 19.38
N SER A 178 -5.38 -14.38 20.27
CA SER A 178 -6.56 -13.87 20.98
C SER A 178 -6.25 -12.69 21.94
N ARG A 179 -5.06 -12.69 22.55
CA ARG A 179 -4.65 -11.59 23.44
C ARG A 179 -4.26 -10.36 22.62
N VAL A 180 -3.66 -10.58 21.46
CA VAL A 180 -3.30 -9.55 20.50
C VAL A 180 -4.54 -8.81 19.99
N VAL A 181 -5.57 -9.55 19.58
CA VAL A 181 -6.85 -8.98 19.10
C VAL A 181 -7.52 -8.16 20.22
N ARG A 182 -7.39 -8.58 21.47
CA ARG A 182 -7.99 -7.90 22.62
C ARG A 182 -7.19 -6.65 23.05
N GLU A 183 -5.86 -6.66 22.87
CA GLU A 183 -4.99 -5.51 23.13
C GLU A 183 -4.97 -4.52 21.94
N MET A 184 -5.39 -4.96 20.77
CA MET A 184 -5.66 -4.07 19.64
C MET A 184 -6.93 -3.28 19.93
N ASP A 185 -6.82 -1.98 19.99
CA ASP A 185 -7.99 -1.09 20.01
C ASP A 185 -8.67 -1.11 18.63
N LEU A 186 -9.38 -2.24 18.36
CA LEU A 186 -10.08 -2.44 17.09
C LEU A 186 -11.13 -1.36 16.86
N LEU A 187 -11.76 -0.87 17.94
CA LEU A 187 -12.75 0.19 17.84
C LEU A 187 -12.11 1.52 17.43
N GLY A 188 -11.01 1.90 18.08
CA GLY A 188 -10.27 3.11 17.72
C GLY A 188 -9.69 3.03 16.30
N MET A 189 -9.18 1.86 15.88
CA MET A 189 -8.71 1.65 14.52
C MET A 189 -9.84 1.73 13.48
N LEU A 190 -11.01 1.16 13.77
CA LEU A 190 -12.20 1.26 12.93
C LEU A 190 -12.68 2.71 12.83
N LEU A 191 -12.76 3.41 13.96
CA LEU A 191 -13.14 4.83 13.99
C LEU A 191 -12.14 5.69 13.21
N LEU A 192 -10.84 5.47 13.40
CA LEU A 192 -9.80 6.18 12.66
C LEU A 192 -9.87 5.90 11.17
N SER A 193 -10.05 4.63 10.78
CA SER A 193 -10.19 4.23 9.38
C SER A 193 -11.46 4.81 8.75
N CYS A 194 -12.56 4.77 9.46
CA CYS A 194 -13.85 5.35 9.04
C CYS A 194 -13.75 6.87 8.92
N GLY A 195 -13.19 7.54 9.92
CA GLY A 195 -12.97 8.99 9.91
C GLY A 195 -12.07 9.42 8.76
N LEU A 196 -10.96 8.71 8.54
CA LEU A 196 -10.05 8.97 7.42
C LEU A 196 -10.74 8.75 6.07
N THR A 197 -11.56 7.70 5.95
CA THR A 197 -12.35 7.43 4.73
C THR A 197 -13.35 8.53 4.47
N LEU A 198 -14.13 8.93 5.47
CA LEU A 198 -15.11 10.00 5.35
C LEU A 198 -14.48 11.35 4.99
N LEU A 199 -13.26 11.59 5.46
CA LEU A 199 -12.53 12.83 5.16
C LEU A 199 -11.90 12.79 3.76
N LEU A 200 -11.33 11.66 3.35
CA LEU A 200 -10.63 11.55 2.07
C LEU A 200 -11.55 11.25 0.90
N LEU A 201 -12.69 10.59 1.12
CA LEU A 201 -13.59 10.19 0.04
C LEU A 201 -14.15 11.40 -0.73
N PRO A 202 -14.71 12.46 -0.08
CA PRO A 202 -15.22 13.63 -0.79
C PRO A 202 -14.09 14.34 -1.57
N VAL A 203 -12.93 14.50 -0.94
CA VAL A 203 -11.75 15.15 -1.57
C VAL A 203 -11.31 14.38 -2.82
N SER A 204 -11.40 13.05 -2.78
CA SER A 204 -10.99 12.20 -3.89
C SER A 204 -12.01 12.10 -5.01
N LEU A 205 -13.31 12.18 -4.69
CA LEU A 205 -14.40 12.08 -5.68
C LEU A 205 -14.66 13.39 -6.39
N GLU A 206 -14.69 14.51 -5.66
CA GLU A 206 -15.06 15.80 -6.20
C GLU A 206 -13.85 16.60 -6.72
N GLY A 207 -12.64 16.16 -6.38
CA GLY A 207 -11.39 16.80 -6.76
C GLY A 207 -11.15 18.16 -6.07
N PRO A 208 -10.01 18.82 -6.31
CA PRO A 208 -9.69 20.10 -5.67
C PRO A 208 -10.66 21.24 -5.99
N ARG A 209 -11.37 21.14 -7.13
CA ARG A 209 -12.30 22.18 -7.59
C ARG A 209 -13.50 22.37 -6.68
N ALA A 210 -14.10 21.29 -6.17
CA ALA A 210 -15.26 21.39 -5.28
C ALA A 210 -14.89 22.02 -3.92
N ILE A 211 -13.68 21.78 -3.43
CA ILE A 211 -13.19 22.43 -2.21
C ILE A 211 -12.99 23.95 -2.44
N PHE A 212 -12.46 24.32 -3.61
CA PHE A 212 -12.31 25.71 -3.98
C PHE A 212 -13.67 26.40 -4.20
N GLU A 213 -14.64 25.74 -4.81
CA GLU A 213 -16.00 26.25 -5.02
C GLU A 213 -16.75 26.39 -3.69
N ALA A 214 -16.68 25.40 -2.80
CA ALA A 214 -17.25 25.48 -1.46
C ALA A 214 -16.59 26.61 -0.61
N ALA A 215 -15.28 26.77 -0.70
CA ALA A 215 -14.56 27.85 -0.04
C ALA A 215 -14.90 29.24 -0.63
N HIS A 216 -15.19 29.31 -1.92
CA HIS A 216 -15.63 30.55 -2.58
C HIS A 216 -17.11 30.84 -2.29
N ALA A 217 -17.98 29.85 -2.27
CA ALA A 217 -19.38 30.01 -1.88
C ALA A 217 -19.52 30.57 -0.46
N HIS A 218 -18.65 30.10 0.47
CA HIS A 218 -18.64 30.65 1.84
C HIS A 218 -18.03 32.07 1.93
N ARG A 219 -17.32 32.54 0.90
CA ARG A 219 -16.79 33.94 0.85
C ARG A 219 -17.77 34.94 0.25
N VAL A 220 -18.79 34.48 -0.46
CA VAL A 220 -19.78 35.37 -1.10
C VAL A 220 -20.84 35.89 -0.12
N ASP A 221 -20.97 35.26 1.07
CA ASP A 221 -21.88 35.69 2.12
C ASP A 221 -21.29 36.75 3.08
N VAL A 222 -20.12 37.34 2.80
CA VAL A 222 -19.70 38.55 3.46
C VAL A 222 -20.45 39.72 2.82
N PRO A 223 -21.40 40.34 3.51
CA PRO A 223 -22.17 41.44 2.92
C PRO A 223 -21.19 42.53 2.46
N THR A 224 -21.29 42.84 1.16
CA THR A 224 -20.61 43.97 0.50
C THR A 224 -21.01 45.30 1.16
N GLY A 225 -20.49 45.52 2.37
CA GLY A 225 -20.71 46.73 3.14
C GLY A 225 -19.46 47.59 3.35
N VAL A 226 -18.32 47.21 2.77
CA VAL A 226 -17.08 48.02 2.92
C VAL A 226 -16.37 48.13 1.56
N ALA A 227 -17.09 48.64 0.56
CA ALA A 227 -16.48 49.10 -0.68
C ALA A 227 -16.83 50.57 -0.91
N PHE A 228 -16.63 51.41 0.11
CA PHE A 228 -16.52 52.86 -0.02
C PHE A 228 -15.60 53.34 1.07
N LEU A 229 -14.32 53.47 0.77
CA LEU A 229 -13.35 54.41 1.34
C LEU A 229 -11.94 53.94 0.92
N VAL A 230 -11.50 54.36 -0.17
CA VAL A 230 -10.25 55.00 -0.65
C VAL A 230 -10.19 54.83 -2.17
#